data_4abcf518d7431b32ddd0bae99b436257
#
_entry.id   4abcf518d7431b32ddd0bae99b436257
#
_cell.length_a   1.000
_cell.length_b   1.000
_cell.length_c   1.000
_cell.angle_alpha   90.00
_cell.angle_beta   90.00
_cell.angle_gamma   90.00
#
_symmetry.space_group_name_H-M   'P 1'
#
loop_
_entity.id
_entity.type
_entity.pdbx_description
1 polymer ?
#
loop_
_entity_poly.entity_id
_entity_poly.type
_entity_poly.pdbx_seq_one_letter_code
_entity_poly.pdbx_strand_id
1 'polypeptide(L)'
;MLSTKQNKRFQRSAWAISLSVLFLGAGCQRSPEEVSNGAVRAGSTTGTTIAVDGSSTVYPITNEVAQEYQLLDNRKPQIDVAVSGTGGGFRKFCAGETDINNASRPISSSEMETCKTAGIRYIELPVAYDAIAVVVHPDNDWVDNITLAELNTIWERDAEGQVTSWNQVRSDWPDNPLNLYGPGEDSGTFDYFTEAVTGEAGNSRTDYTASEDDTLLVRGVSRDENGLGYFGYSYYEENTAQLKSLAVNGVLPSRDTTIDGTYQPFARPLFIYVNADALDRKPELLDFVEYYLTHGRQFVKVVGYVALPDEIYNIAYEHLSDRKVGTVFGGESQLNLKIEELLQKEADF
;
A
#
# COMPACT_ATOMS: atom_id res chain seq x y z
N MET A 1 16.59 -59.00 22.45
CA MET A 1 17.94 -58.68 21.97
C MET A 1 17.94 -57.16 21.82
N LEU A 2 18.32 -56.40 22.89
CA LEU A 2 19.64 -55.93 23.24
C LEU A 2 20.29 -55.18 22.07
N SER A 3 20.54 -53.86 22.15
CA SER A 3 21.57 -53.15 22.88
C SER A 3 21.43 -51.64 22.57
N THR A 4 21.21 -50.77 23.47
CA THR A 4 21.99 -49.97 24.43
C THR A 4 23.13 -49.09 23.91
N LYS A 5 23.04 -47.77 24.31
CA LYS A 5 24.10 -46.81 24.72
C LYS A 5 24.84 -46.08 23.60
N GLN A 6 25.17 -44.80 23.70
CA GLN A 6 25.73 -44.04 24.83
C GLN A 6 25.68 -42.52 24.62
N ASN A 7 25.39 -41.79 25.70
CA ASN A 7 25.66 -40.38 25.96
C ASN A 7 27.17 -40.04 25.95
N LYS A 8 27.57 -38.86 25.47
CA LYS A 8 28.76 -38.17 26.00
C LYS A 8 28.54 -36.67 26.12
N ARG A 9 28.35 -36.26 27.37
CA ARG A 9 28.64 -34.90 27.87
C ARG A 9 30.16 -34.71 27.89
N PHE A 10 30.67 -33.53 27.54
CA PHE A 10 31.95 -33.02 28.02
C PHE A 10 31.82 -31.63 28.61
N GLN A 11 32.35 -31.54 29.84
CA GLN A 11 32.31 -30.39 30.74
C GLN A 11 33.72 -29.75 30.79
N ARG A 12 33.75 -28.42 30.85
CA ARG A 12 34.63 -27.50 31.58
C ARG A 12 36.16 -27.63 31.43
N SER A 13 36.82 -26.50 31.18
CA SER A 13 37.83 -25.97 32.17
C SER A 13 38.22 -24.53 31.83
N ALA A 14 38.14 -23.67 32.84
CA ALA A 14 38.69 -22.33 32.90
C ALA A 14 40.16 -22.38 33.28
N TRP A 15 40.99 -21.49 32.73
CA TRP A 15 42.29 -21.13 33.31
C TRP A 15 42.53 -19.64 33.16
N ALA A 16 42.65 -19.01 34.32
CA ALA A 16 43.13 -17.65 34.50
C ALA A 16 44.63 -17.69 34.73
N ILE A 17 45.40 -16.84 34.09
CA ILE A 17 46.79 -16.54 34.47
C ILE A 17 46.95 -15.01 34.44
N SER A 18 47.15 -14.47 35.66
CA SER A 18 47.65 -13.10 35.90
C SER A 18 49.15 -13.11 35.79
N LEU A 19 49.72 -12.12 35.11
CA LEU A 19 51.14 -11.79 35.28
C LEU A 19 51.30 -10.26 35.33
N SER A 20 51.64 -9.78 36.54
CA SER A 20 52.04 -8.40 36.81
C SER A 20 53.53 -8.29 36.56
N VAL A 21 53.97 -7.31 35.77
CA VAL A 21 55.39 -6.88 35.74
C VAL A 21 55.44 -5.37 35.95
N LEU A 22 56.02 -4.98 37.09
CA LEU A 22 56.45 -3.60 37.38
C LEU A 22 57.78 -3.34 36.66
N PHE A 23 57.88 -2.24 35.90
CA PHE A 23 59.14 -1.58 35.60
C PHE A 23 59.07 -0.11 35.90
N LEU A 24 59.92 0.29 36.90
CA LEU A 24 60.30 1.66 37.20
C LEU A 24 61.38 2.09 36.21
N GLY A 25 61.25 3.24 35.60
CA GLY A 25 62.28 3.89 34.78
C GLY A 25 62.02 5.34 34.56
N ALA A 26 62.90 6.17 35.11
CA ALA A 26 62.84 7.62 35.24
C ALA A 26 63.04 8.37 33.92
N GLY A 27 62.30 9.47 33.75
CA GLY A 27 62.76 10.76 33.33
C GLY A 27 63.03 11.01 31.83
N CYS A 28 62.20 11.86 31.22
CA CYS A 28 62.60 13.10 30.53
C CYS A 28 61.33 13.85 30.09
N GLN A 29 61.15 15.02 30.63
CA GLN A 29 60.14 15.97 30.19
C GLN A 29 60.48 16.47 28.77
N ARG A 30 59.60 16.24 27.84
CA ARG A 30 59.47 17.00 26.61
C ARG A 30 58.00 17.43 26.46
N SER A 31 57.78 18.76 26.30
CA SER A 31 56.50 19.37 26.05
C SER A 31 55.76 18.69 24.89
N PRO A 32 54.45 18.44 24.95
CA PRO A 32 53.72 17.95 23.81
C PRO A 32 53.47 19.10 22.84
N GLU A 33 53.97 18.99 21.63
CA GLU A 33 53.42 19.68 20.49
C GLU A 33 51.98 19.21 20.32
N GLU A 34 51.02 20.16 20.22
CA GLU A 34 49.64 19.92 19.84
C GLU A 34 49.60 19.28 18.48
N VAL A 35 49.48 17.94 18.45
CA VAL A 35 48.98 17.24 17.25
C VAL A 35 47.50 17.53 17.18
N SER A 36 47.15 18.50 16.32
CA SER A 36 45.81 18.71 15.83
C SER A 36 45.27 17.38 15.29
N ASN A 37 44.48 16.68 16.12
CA ASN A 37 43.62 15.61 15.67
C ASN A 37 42.62 16.25 14.72
N GLY A 38 42.90 16.14 13.43
CA GLY A 38 41.92 16.28 12.38
C GLY A 38 40.80 15.28 12.66
N ALA A 39 39.80 15.74 13.42
CA ALA A 39 38.53 15.06 13.46
C ALA A 39 38.07 14.95 12.00
N VAL A 40 38.15 13.75 11.46
CA VAL A 40 37.39 13.38 10.27
C VAL A 40 35.94 13.71 10.65
N ARG A 41 35.46 14.88 10.27
CA ARG A 41 34.04 15.18 10.24
C ARG A 41 33.46 14.09 9.34
N ALA A 42 32.81 13.10 9.95
CA ALA A 42 31.79 12.34 9.25
C ALA A 42 30.92 13.38 8.59
N GLY A 43 31.00 13.47 7.28
CA GLY A 43 30.14 14.35 6.50
C GLY A 43 28.72 13.92 6.84
N SER A 44 28.04 14.74 7.61
CA SER A 44 26.61 14.74 7.66
C SER A 44 26.18 15.05 6.23
N THR A 45 25.85 14.02 5.46
CA THR A 45 25.03 14.17 4.29
C THR A 45 23.68 14.65 4.79
N THR A 46 23.52 15.96 4.93
CA THR A 46 22.20 16.58 5.01
C THR A 46 21.58 16.44 3.62
N GLY A 47 21.29 15.20 3.23
CA GLY A 47 20.49 14.93 2.05
C GLY A 47 19.10 15.48 2.28
N THR A 48 18.55 16.14 1.26
CA THR A 48 17.15 16.54 1.25
C THR A 48 16.29 15.28 1.51
N THR A 49 15.35 15.37 2.45
CA THR A 49 14.37 14.31 2.67
C THR A 49 13.05 14.69 2.00
N ILE A 50 12.46 13.76 1.25
CA ILE A 50 11.11 13.86 0.72
C ILE A 50 10.20 13.06 1.66
N ALA A 51 9.24 13.75 2.27
CA ALA A 51 8.28 13.15 3.19
C ALA A 51 6.97 12.82 2.47
N VAL A 52 6.57 11.56 2.51
CA VAL A 52 5.33 11.04 1.94
C VAL A 52 4.51 10.38 3.03
N ASP A 53 3.20 10.62 3.07
CA ASP A 53 2.29 9.93 3.97
C ASP A 53 0.93 9.72 3.30
N GLY A 54 0.03 8.96 3.89
CA GLY A 54 -1.35 8.83 3.41
C GLY A 54 -1.84 7.39 3.28
N SER A 55 -2.48 7.11 2.17
CA SER A 55 -3.19 5.86 1.88
C SER A 55 -2.29 4.63 1.96
N SER A 56 -2.71 3.63 2.74
CA SER A 56 -2.13 2.28 2.76
C SER A 56 -2.23 1.57 1.40
N THR A 57 -3.31 1.83 0.64
CA THR A 57 -3.48 1.28 -0.72
C THR A 57 -2.44 1.82 -1.71
N VAL A 58 -2.07 3.11 -1.63
CA VAL A 58 -1.07 3.72 -2.54
C VAL A 58 0.36 3.47 -2.07
N TYR A 59 0.54 3.20 -0.77
CA TYR A 59 1.84 2.96 -0.16
C TYR A 59 2.72 1.95 -0.92
N PRO A 60 2.24 0.75 -1.33
CA PRO A 60 3.08 -0.21 -2.03
C PRO A 60 3.68 0.33 -3.33
N ILE A 61 2.91 1.09 -4.12
CA ILE A 61 3.40 1.71 -5.36
C ILE A 61 4.48 2.74 -5.04
N THR A 62 4.15 3.67 -4.13
CA THR A 62 5.07 4.77 -3.77
C THR A 62 6.36 4.25 -3.16
N ASN A 63 6.27 3.22 -2.31
CA ASN A 63 7.43 2.60 -1.68
C ASN A 63 8.34 1.90 -2.72
N GLU A 64 7.77 1.18 -3.67
CA GLU A 64 8.54 0.52 -4.73
C GLU A 64 9.23 1.56 -5.63
N VAL A 65 8.49 2.59 -6.07
CA VAL A 65 9.07 3.71 -6.84
C VAL A 65 10.20 4.39 -6.07
N ALA A 66 10.02 4.62 -4.75
CA ALA A 66 11.01 5.27 -3.91
C ALA A 66 12.29 4.42 -3.79
N GLN A 67 12.16 3.13 -3.57
CA GLN A 67 13.30 2.21 -3.48
C GLN A 67 14.10 2.18 -4.79
N GLU A 68 13.43 1.99 -5.92
CA GLU A 68 14.07 1.95 -7.23
C GLU A 68 14.71 3.29 -7.59
N TYR A 69 14.05 4.42 -7.30
CA TYR A 69 14.61 5.74 -7.52
C TYR A 69 15.90 5.96 -6.72
N GLN A 70 15.95 5.54 -5.47
CA GLN A 70 17.13 5.64 -4.60
C GLN A 70 18.29 4.76 -5.09
N LEU A 71 17.99 3.62 -5.74
CA LEU A 71 19.02 2.74 -6.32
C LEU A 71 19.71 3.32 -7.57
N LEU A 72 19.11 4.30 -8.25
CA LEU A 72 19.71 4.90 -9.44
C LEU A 72 21.01 5.66 -9.15
N ASP A 73 21.10 6.34 -8.00
CA ASP A 73 22.27 7.09 -7.57
C ASP A 73 22.23 7.27 -6.04
N ASN A 74 23.30 6.92 -5.35
CA ASN A 74 23.44 7.07 -3.90
C ASN A 74 23.42 8.54 -3.40
N ARG A 75 23.38 9.52 -4.32
CA ARG A 75 23.20 10.94 -4.02
C ARG A 75 21.73 11.37 -4.07
N LYS A 76 20.82 10.49 -4.45
CA LYS A 76 19.38 10.77 -4.43
C LYS A 76 18.91 11.07 -3.00
N PRO A 77 17.84 11.89 -2.85
CA PRO A 77 17.28 12.21 -1.53
C PRO A 77 16.80 10.95 -0.81
N GLN A 78 16.76 11.00 0.51
CA GLN A 78 16.01 10.02 1.27
C GLN A 78 14.52 10.26 1.03
N ILE A 79 13.77 9.19 0.80
CA ILE A 79 12.31 9.25 0.65
C ILE A 79 11.71 8.46 1.80
N ASP A 80 11.02 9.14 2.70
CA ASP A 80 10.37 8.54 3.85
C ASP A 80 8.88 8.38 3.53
N VAL A 81 8.41 7.14 3.41
CA VAL A 81 7.02 6.82 3.09
C VAL A 81 6.35 6.24 4.33
N ALA A 82 5.35 6.94 4.83
CA ALA A 82 4.56 6.55 6.00
C ALA A 82 3.10 6.26 5.61
N VAL A 83 2.36 5.63 6.51
CA VAL A 83 0.95 5.28 6.33
C VAL A 83 0.13 5.83 7.51
N SER A 84 -0.85 6.69 7.21
CA SER A 84 -1.82 7.18 8.18
C SER A 84 -3.25 7.24 7.63
N GLY A 85 -3.48 6.53 6.51
CA GLY A 85 -4.72 6.59 5.73
C GLY A 85 -4.85 7.89 4.92
N THR A 86 -5.70 7.90 3.91
CA THR A 86 -5.89 9.07 3.01
C THR A 86 -6.19 10.36 3.78
N GLY A 87 -7.15 10.32 4.71
CA GLY A 87 -7.52 11.50 5.51
C GLY A 87 -6.45 11.90 6.53
N GLY A 88 -5.73 10.91 7.11
CA GLY A 88 -4.59 11.15 7.99
C GLY A 88 -3.47 11.87 7.26
N GLY A 89 -3.16 11.41 6.06
CA GLY A 89 -2.18 12.02 5.18
C GLY A 89 -2.56 13.45 4.79
N PHE A 90 -3.81 13.71 4.38
CA PHE A 90 -4.25 15.08 4.08
C PHE A 90 -4.14 16.02 5.27
N ARG A 91 -4.40 15.57 6.50
CA ARG A 91 -4.18 16.41 7.69
C ARG A 91 -2.73 16.88 7.82
N LYS A 92 -1.78 15.97 7.65
CA LYS A 92 -0.34 16.28 7.70
C LYS A 92 0.09 17.11 6.49
N PHE A 93 -0.39 16.74 5.31
CA PHE A 93 -0.10 17.45 4.07
C PHE A 93 -0.57 18.90 4.10
N CYS A 94 -1.82 19.15 4.48
CA CYS A 94 -2.35 20.51 4.62
C CYS A 94 -1.73 21.28 5.80
N ALA A 95 -1.10 20.60 6.78
CA ALA A 95 -0.26 21.23 7.80
C ALA A 95 1.17 21.56 7.29
N GLY A 96 1.53 21.14 6.08
CA GLY A 96 2.86 21.34 5.50
C GLY A 96 3.93 20.41 6.06
N GLU A 97 3.54 19.31 6.70
CA GLU A 97 4.44 18.32 7.30
C GLU A 97 4.99 17.33 6.27
N THR A 98 4.27 17.11 5.15
CA THR A 98 4.67 16.20 4.07
C THR A 98 4.74 16.93 2.72
N ASP A 99 5.56 16.42 1.82
CA ASP A 99 5.73 16.91 0.46
C ASP A 99 4.73 16.27 -0.50
N ILE A 100 4.34 15.01 -0.21
CA ILE A 100 3.39 14.24 -1.00
C ILE A 100 2.37 13.61 -0.05
N ASN A 101 1.10 13.58 -0.46
CA ASN A 101 0.07 12.76 0.14
C ASN A 101 -0.38 11.66 -0.83
N ASN A 102 -0.33 10.41 -0.40
CA ASN A 102 -0.93 9.28 -1.08
C ASN A 102 -2.44 9.25 -0.82
N ALA A 103 -3.26 9.10 -1.86
CA ALA A 103 -4.70 9.13 -1.69
C ALA A 103 -5.42 8.06 -2.54
N SER A 104 -6.34 7.33 -1.94
CA SER A 104 -7.18 6.33 -2.59
C SER A 104 -8.60 6.84 -2.90
N ARG A 105 -8.77 8.14 -2.83
CA ARG A 105 -9.93 8.92 -3.27
C ARG A 105 -9.49 10.36 -3.56
N PRO A 106 -10.29 11.12 -4.32
CA PRO A 106 -10.07 12.56 -4.45
C PRO A 106 -10.09 13.29 -3.10
N ILE A 107 -9.41 14.43 -3.05
CA ILE A 107 -9.44 15.34 -1.90
C ILE A 107 -10.88 15.81 -1.65
N SER A 108 -11.33 15.80 -0.41
CA SER A 108 -12.66 16.27 -0.03
C SER A 108 -12.74 17.80 0.09
N SER A 109 -13.94 18.37 0.01
CA SER A 109 -14.18 19.81 0.18
C SER A 109 -13.65 20.35 1.53
N SER A 110 -13.73 19.57 2.61
CA SER A 110 -13.20 19.94 3.93
C SER A 110 -11.68 19.97 3.98
N GLU A 111 -11.02 19.00 3.29
CA GLU A 111 -9.56 18.96 3.16
C GLU A 111 -9.06 20.10 2.27
N MET A 112 -9.76 20.39 1.17
CA MET A 112 -9.47 21.55 0.32
C MET A 112 -9.50 22.87 1.11
N GLU A 113 -10.52 23.09 1.94
CA GLU A 113 -10.61 24.31 2.78
C GLU A 113 -9.51 24.35 3.85
N THR A 114 -9.12 23.20 4.41
CA THR A 114 -8.00 23.09 5.35
C THR A 114 -6.68 23.47 4.69
N CYS A 115 -6.36 22.88 3.52
CA CYS A 115 -5.17 23.21 2.75
C CYS A 115 -5.15 24.71 2.36
N LYS A 116 -6.27 25.24 1.87
CA LYS A 116 -6.41 26.63 1.48
C LYS A 116 -6.17 27.60 2.65
N THR A 117 -6.73 27.29 3.81
CA THR A 117 -6.55 28.13 5.03
C THR A 117 -5.09 28.11 5.48
N ALA A 118 -4.38 26.99 5.33
CA ALA A 118 -2.96 26.85 5.61
C ALA A 118 -2.04 27.42 4.51
N GLY A 119 -2.61 27.82 3.37
CA GLY A 119 -1.84 28.33 2.23
C GLY A 119 -1.09 27.24 1.46
N ILE A 120 -1.50 25.97 1.59
CA ILE A 120 -0.91 24.85 0.86
C ILE A 120 -1.60 24.70 -0.49
N ARG A 121 -0.83 24.83 -1.56
CA ARG A 121 -1.26 24.55 -2.94
C ARG A 121 -0.79 23.15 -3.33
N TYR A 122 -1.60 22.41 -4.05
CA TYR A 122 -1.30 21.04 -4.43
C TYR A 122 -1.60 20.77 -5.90
N ILE A 123 -0.90 19.79 -6.46
CA ILE A 123 -1.14 19.23 -7.77
C ILE A 123 -1.66 17.81 -7.55
N GLU A 124 -2.84 17.49 -8.09
CA GLU A 124 -3.43 16.17 -8.09
C GLU A 124 -2.91 15.38 -9.29
N LEU A 125 -2.40 14.16 -9.06
CA LEU A 125 -1.81 13.32 -10.08
C LEU A 125 -2.35 11.88 -9.93
N PRO A 126 -3.16 11.39 -10.89
CA PRO A 126 -3.58 10.00 -10.90
C PRO A 126 -2.40 9.08 -11.22
N VAL A 127 -2.28 7.95 -10.51
CA VAL A 127 -1.12 7.05 -10.62
C VAL A 127 -1.50 5.60 -10.97
N ALA A 128 -2.68 5.13 -10.59
CA ALA A 128 -3.12 3.75 -10.82
C ALA A 128 -4.64 3.61 -10.67
N TYR A 129 -5.15 2.42 -11.02
CA TYR A 129 -6.45 1.92 -10.56
C TYR A 129 -6.25 0.73 -9.62
N ASP A 130 -6.98 0.72 -8.52
CA ASP A 130 -7.12 -0.40 -7.61
C ASP A 130 -8.40 -1.18 -7.97
N ALA A 131 -8.34 -2.50 -7.93
CA ALA A 131 -9.50 -3.37 -8.08
C ALA A 131 -9.38 -4.59 -7.16
N ILE A 132 -10.51 -5.00 -6.57
CA ILE A 132 -10.61 -6.14 -5.67
C ILE A 132 -11.38 -7.26 -6.37
N ALA A 133 -10.85 -8.48 -6.38
CA ALA A 133 -11.58 -9.66 -6.80
C ALA A 133 -12.15 -10.40 -5.58
N VAL A 134 -13.43 -10.78 -5.65
CA VAL A 134 -14.06 -11.73 -4.74
C VAL A 134 -14.01 -13.09 -5.40
N VAL A 135 -13.47 -14.09 -4.72
CA VAL A 135 -13.10 -15.37 -5.32
C VAL A 135 -13.56 -16.56 -4.47
N VAL A 136 -13.77 -17.68 -5.15
CA VAL A 136 -14.05 -19.00 -4.56
C VAL A 136 -13.19 -20.06 -5.23
N HIS A 137 -13.24 -21.30 -4.70
CA HIS A 137 -12.63 -22.45 -5.34
C HIS A 137 -13.29 -22.74 -6.72
N PRO A 138 -12.57 -23.22 -7.75
CA PRO A 138 -13.14 -23.50 -9.06
C PRO A 138 -14.28 -24.53 -9.05
N ASP A 139 -14.23 -25.49 -8.13
CA ASP A 139 -15.27 -26.55 -7.98
C ASP A 139 -16.48 -26.08 -7.16
N ASN A 140 -16.47 -24.84 -6.64
CA ASN A 140 -17.66 -24.22 -6.07
C ASN A 140 -18.67 -23.92 -7.18
N ASP A 141 -19.73 -24.71 -7.28
CA ASP A 141 -20.73 -24.65 -8.36
C ASP A 141 -22.05 -23.98 -7.95
N TRP A 142 -22.16 -23.51 -6.70
CA TRP A 142 -23.40 -22.91 -6.16
C TRP A 142 -23.40 -21.38 -6.15
N VAL A 143 -22.26 -20.70 -6.28
CA VAL A 143 -22.21 -19.23 -6.36
C VAL A 143 -21.44 -18.76 -7.58
N ASP A 144 -22.09 -17.95 -8.42
CA ASP A 144 -21.49 -17.26 -9.57
C ASP A 144 -21.57 -15.73 -9.41
N ASN A 145 -22.51 -15.27 -8.59
CA ASN A 145 -22.76 -13.86 -8.35
C ASN A 145 -23.11 -13.64 -6.89
N ILE A 146 -22.52 -12.58 -6.33
CA ILE A 146 -22.77 -12.13 -4.96
C ILE A 146 -23.10 -10.63 -4.98
N THR A 147 -24.01 -10.22 -4.12
CA THR A 147 -24.37 -8.81 -3.97
C THR A 147 -23.57 -8.15 -2.85
N LEU A 148 -23.45 -6.82 -2.87
CA LEU A 148 -22.86 -6.07 -1.76
C LEU A 148 -23.58 -6.30 -0.44
N ALA A 149 -24.90 -6.46 -0.46
CA ALA A 149 -25.69 -6.77 0.74
C ALA A 149 -25.34 -8.14 1.32
N GLU A 150 -25.10 -9.14 0.47
CA GLU A 150 -24.65 -10.48 0.90
C GLU A 150 -23.21 -10.43 1.43
N LEU A 151 -22.31 -9.68 0.76
CA LEU A 151 -20.97 -9.44 1.27
C LEU A 151 -20.99 -8.74 2.63
N ASN A 152 -21.86 -7.75 2.82
CA ASN A 152 -22.04 -7.10 4.12
C ASN A 152 -22.50 -8.11 5.18
N THR A 153 -23.52 -8.94 4.87
CA THR A 153 -23.99 -10.00 5.77
C THR A 153 -22.87 -10.96 6.18
N ILE A 154 -21.91 -11.23 5.29
CA ILE A 154 -20.78 -12.14 5.54
C ILE A 154 -19.68 -11.45 6.36
N TRP A 155 -19.34 -10.21 6.02
CA TRP A 155 -18.11 -9.57 6.50
C TRP A 155 -18.30 -8.53 7.59
N GLU A 156 -19.53 -8.08 7.86
CA GLU A 156 -19.77 -7.14 8.96
C GLU A 156 -19.35 -7.72 10.32
N ARG A 157 -19.01 -6.85 11.26
CA ARG A 157 -18.54 -7.27 12.60
C ARG A 157 -19.52 -8.17 13.33
N ASP A 158 -20.81 -7.89 13.22
CA ASP A 158 -21.87 -8.65 13.90
C ASP A 158 -22.06 -10.05 13.29
N ALA A 159 -21.50 -10.34 12.13
CA ALA A 159 -21.49 -11.67 11.52
C ALA A 159 -20.53 -12.65 12.22
N GLU A 160 -19.62 -12.17 13.07
CA GLU A 160 -18.62 -12.97 13.79
C GLU A 160 -19.29 -14.05 14.63
N GLY A 161 -18.95 -15.33 14.34
CA GLY A 161 -19.51 -16.50 14.99
C GLY A 161 -21.01 -16.73 14.74
N GLN A 162 -21.69 -15.89 13.96
CA GLN A 162 -23.11 -15.99 13.62
C GLN A 162 -23.32 -16.54 12.21
N VAL A 163 -22.62 -16.00 11.21
CA VAL A 163 -22.69 -16.44 9.82
C VAL A 163 -21.51 -17.38 9.57
N THR A 164 -21.79 -18.68 9.60
CA THR A 164 -20.78 -19.75 9.52
C THR A 164 -21.04 -20.76 8.42
N SER A 165 -22.19 -20.66 7.70
CA SER A 165 -22.52 -21.51 6.58
C SER A 165 -23.12 -20.74 5.42
N TRP A 166 -22.93 -21.25 4.20
CA TRP A 166 -23.36 -20.62 2.95
C TRP A 166 -24.87 -20.37 2.90
N ASN A 167 -25.70 -21.31 3.38
CA ASN A 167 -27.16 -21.18 3.37
C ASN A 167 -27.71 -20.11 4.34
N GLN A 168 -26.89 -19.61 5.27
CA GLN A 168 -27.27 -18.47 6.12
C GLN A 168 -27.24 -17.15 5.34
N VAL A 169 -26.46 -17.08 4.25
CA VAL A 169 -26.37 -15.91 3.37
C VAL A 169 -27.48 -15.97 2.31
N ARG A 170 -27.66 -17.11 1.68
CA ARG A 170 -28.72 -17.35 0.71
C ARG A 170 -29.27 -18.76 0.88
N SER A 171 -30.57 -18.88 1.16
CA SER A 171 -31.22 -20.11 1.60
C SER A 171 -31.20 -21.27 0.57
N ASP A 172 -30.96 -20.99 -0.69
CA ASP A 172 -30.82 -21.97 -1.77
C ASP A 172 -29.36 -22.45 -1.96
N TRP A 173 -28.40 -21.86 -1.26
CA TRP A 173 -27.03 -22.36 -1.20
C TRP A 173 -26.92 -23.55 -0.22
N PRO A 174 -25.86 -24.38 -0.37
CA PRO A 174 -25.71 -25.56 0.46
C PRO A 174 -25.46 -25.21 1.95
N ASP A 175 -25.83 -26.13 2.85
CA ASP A 175 -25.48 -26.05 4.27
C ASP A 175 -24.03 -26.52 4.50
N ASN A 176 -23.11 -25.90 3.79
CA ASN A 176 -21.68 -26.12 3.91
C ASN A 176 -21.05 -25.04 4.81
N PRO A 177 -19.94 -25.34 5.49
CA PRO A 177 -19.17 -24.30 6.19
C PRO A 177 -18.79 -23.14 5.25
N LEU A 178 -18.82 -21.92 5.75
CA LEU A 178 -18.34 -20.73 5.06
C LEU A 178 -16.99 -20.35 5.64
N ASN A 179 -15.91 -20.69 4.92
CA ASN A 179 -14.56 -20.41 5.34
C ASN A 179 -14.06 -19.13 4.63
N LEU A 180 -13.58 -18.17 5.42
CA LEU A 180 -13.27 -16.83 4.93
C LEU A 180 -11.76 -16.57 4.89
N TYR A 181 -11.32 -15.91 3.80
CA TYR A 181 -9.93 -15.55 3.53
C TYR A 181 -9.87 -14.08 3.09
N GLY A 182 -9.03 -13.28 3.72
CA GLY A 182 -8.92 -11.87 3.36
C GLY A 182 -7.64 -11.24 3.87
N PRO A 183 -7.30 -10.03 3.38
CA PRO A 183 -6.16 -9.27 3.89
C PRO A 183 -6.30 -8.96 5.38
N GLY A 184 -5.17 -8.72 6.04
CA GLY A 184 -5.13 -8.28 7.42
C GLY A 184 -5.40 -6.77 7.57
N GLU A 185 -5.48 -6.32 8.81
CA GLU A 185 -5.85 -4.93 9.17
C GLU A 185 -4.83 -3.87 8.70
N ASP A 186 -3.59 -4.27 8.39
CA ASP A 186 -2.56 -3.37 7.87
C ASP A 186 -2.66 -3.17 6.33
N SER A 187 -3.57 -3.89 5.67
CA SER A 187 -3.75 -3.86 4.22
C SER A 187 -4.68 -2.74 3.75
N GLY A 188 -4.25 -1.98 2.75
CA GLY A 188 -5.13 -1.01 2.08
C GLY A 188 -6.29 -1.65 1.31
N THR A 189 -6.16 -2.92 0.92
CA THR A 189 -7.25 -3.71 0.32
C THR A 189 -8.32 -4.03 1.36
N PHE A 190 -7.92 -4.33 2.62
CA PHE A 190 -8.84 -4.50 3.73
C PHE A 190 -9.65 -3.23 4.00
N ASP A 191 -8.98 -2.08 4.14
CA ASP A 191 -9.65 -0.80 4.34
C ASP A 191 -10.67 -0.51 3.24
N TYR A 192 -10.26 -0.70 1.98
CA TYR A 192 -11.12 -0.43 0.84
C TYR A 192 -12.33 -1.37 0.77
N PHE A 193 -12.10 -2.67 0.94
CA PHE A 193 -13.18 -3.66 0.91
C PHE A 193 -14.20 -3.39 2.02
N THR A 194 -13.73 -3.17 3.24
CA THR A 194 -14.62 -2.92 4.39
C THR A 194 -15.40 -1.62 4.22
N GLU A 195 -14.77 -0.52 3.76
CA GLU A 195 -15.46 0.73 3.43
C GLU A 195 -16.54 0.52 2.36
N ALA A 196 -16.22 -0.20 1.28
CA ALA A 196 -17.16 -0.45 0.19
C ALA A 196 -18.34 -1.35 0.58
N VAL A 197 -18.11 -2.32 1.47
CA VAL A 197 -19.09 -3.33 1.86
C VAL A 197 -19.92 -2.90 3.06
N THR A 198 -19.28 -2.35 4.10
CA THR A 198 -19.95 -2.01 5.38
C THR A 198 -20.18 -0.51 5.56
N GLY A 199 -19.62 0.32 4.68
CA GLY A 199 -19.70 1.78 4.77
C GLY A 199 -18.65 2.41 5.69
N GLU A 200 -17.77 1.62 6.32
CA GLU A 200 -16.73 2.10 7.24
C GLU A 200 -15.45 1.26 7.09
N ALA A 201 -14.33 1.92 6.81
CA ALA A 201 -13.02 1.27 6.73
C ALA A 201 -12.66 0.62 8.08
N GLY A 202 -12.17 -0.61 8.05
CA GLY A 202 -11.81 -1.38 9.23
C GLY A 202 -13.00 -2.02 9.98
N ASN A 203 -14.23 -1.82 9.53
CA ASN A 203 -15.40 -2.47 10.14
C ASN A 203 -15.59 -3.88 9.55
N SER A 204 -15.06 -4.89 10.24
CA SER A 204 -15.10 -6.28 9.80
C SER A 204 -15.13 -7.23 10.98
N ARG A 205 -15.58 -8.49 10.75
CA ARG A 205 -15.36 -9.64 11.64
C ARG A 205 -13.87 -9.97 11.69
N THR A 206 -13.44 -10.70 12.73
CA THR A 206 -12.05 -11.09 12.96
C THR A 206 -11.78 -12.60 12.86
N ASP A 207 -12.83 -13.41 12.80
CA ASP A 207 -12.78 -14.88 12.79
C ASP A 207 -12.59 -15.48 11.38
N TYR A 208 -11.75 -14.85 10.57
CA TYR A 208 -11.36 -15.32 9.23
C TYR A 208 -9.85 -15.57 9.14
N THR A 209 -9.40 -16.24 8.09
CA THR A 209 -7.96 -16.39 7.82
C THR A 209 -7.42 -15.11 7.20
N ALA A 210 -6.72 -14.32 8.02
CA ALA A 210 -6.10 -13.07 7.63
C ALA A 210 -4.64 -13.27 7.18
N SER A 211 -4.20 -12.55 6.15
CA SER A 211 -2.80 -12.48 5.73
C SER A 211 -2.52 -11.20 4.95
N GLU A 212 -1.36 -10.58 5.19
CA GLU A 212 -0.84 -9.48 4.35
C GLU A 212 -0.17 -10.00 3.06
N ASP A 213 0.05 -11.31 2.94
CA ASP A 213 0.56 -11.96 1.75
C ASP A 213 -0.62 -12.57 0.95
N ASP A 214 -1.03 -11.89 -0.10
CA ASP A 214 -2.12 -12.33 -0.99
C ASP A 214 -1.85 -13.71 -1.61
N THR A 215 -0.58 -14.13 -1.75
CA THR A 215 -0.23 -15.48 -2.23
C THR A 215 -0.72 -16.56 -1.26
N LEU A 216 -0.71 -16.27 0.05
CA LEU A 216 -1.25 -17.18 1.06
C LEU A 216 -2.78 -17.24 0.97
N LEU A 217 -3.45 -16.12 0.69
CA LEU A 217 -4.89 -16.07 0.50
C LEU A 217 -5.32 -16.85 -0.74
N VAL A 218 -4.64 -16.64 -1.88
CA VAL A 218 -4.81 -17.44 -3.12
C VAL A 218 -4.71 -18.92 -2.82
N ARG A 219 -3.65 -19.33 -2.10
CA ARG A 219 -3.43 -20.74 -1.73
C ARG A 219 -4.51 -21.27 -0.78
N GLY A 220 -5.01 -20.44 0.13
CA GLY A 220 -6.09 -20.79 1.04
C GLY A 220 -7.35 -21.13 0.25
N VAL A 221 -7.86 -20.20 -0.56
CA VAL A 221 -9.08 -20.39 -1.35
C VAL A 221 -8.94 -21.52 -2.39
N SER A 222 -7.78 -21.65 -3.04
CA SER A 222 -7.55 -22.68 -4.07
C SER A 222 -7.51 -24.12 -3.53
N ARG A 223 -7.57 -24.32 -2.21
CA ARG A 223 -7.55 -25.63 -1.55
C ARG A 223 -8.79 -25.91 -0.72
N ASP A 224 -9.73 -24.99 -0.72
CA ASP A 224 -10.94 -25.06 0.09
C ASP A 224 -12.18 -24.81 -0.76
N GLU A 225 -12.90 -25.87 -1.11
CA GLU A 225 -14.14 -25.80 -1.89
C GLU A 225 -15.22 -24.94 -1.23
N ASN A 226 -15.15 -24.76 0.09
CA ASN A 226 -16.06 -23.94 0.86
C ASN A 226 -15.51 -22.53 1.15
N GLY A 227 -14.34 -22.20 0.59
CA GLY A 227 -13.66 -20.94 0.78
C GLY A 227 -14.27 -19.79 -0.01
N LEU A 228 -14.41 -18.64 0.63
CA LEU A 228 -14.66 -17.34 0.02
C LEU A 228 -13.53 -16.41 0.40
N GLY A 229 -12.90 -15.78 -0.57
CA GLY A 229 -11.83 -14.81 -0.32
C GLY A 229 -11.98 -13.52 -1.12
N TYR A 230 -11.25 -12.49 -0.70
CA TYR A 230 -11.06 -11.28 -1.48
C TYR A 230 -9.62 -10.78 -1.36
N PHE A 231 -9.11 -10.22 -2.44
CA PHE A 231 -7.76 -9.64 -2.53
C PHE A 231 -7.60 -8.85 -3.84
N GLY A 232 -6.43 -8.27 -4.07
CA GLY A 232 -6.14 -7.51 -5.29
C GLY A 232 -6.41 -8.31 -6.57
N TYR A 233 -7.08 -7.68 -7.54
CA TYR A 233 -7.51 -8.30 -8.80
C TYR A 233 -6.36 -8.97 -9.58
N SER A 234 -5.17 -8.42 -9.54
CA SER A 234 -4.01 -8.99 -10.23
C SER A 234 -3.63 -10.39 -9.75
N TYR A 235 -3.76 -10.66 -8.45
CA TYR A 235 -3.51 -11.99 -7.90
C TYR A 235 -4.54 -13.01 -8.42
N TYR A 236 -5.79 -12.58 -8.62
CA TYR A 236 -6.78 -13.40 -9.31
C TYR A 236 -6.40 -13.59 -10.80
N GLU A 237 -6.04 -12.50 -11.51
CA GLU A 237 -5.68 -12.54 -12.94
C GLU A 237 -4.54 -13.54 -13.21
N GLU A 238 -3.55 -13.61 -12.32
CA GLU A 238 -2.42 -14.53 -12.39
C GLU A 238 -2.78 -15.99 -12.01
N ASN A 239 -3.91 -16.20 -11.33
CA ASN A 239 -4.31 -17.51 -10.77
C ASN A 239 -5.68 -18.01 -11.24
N THR A 240 -6.15 -17.58 -12.41
CA THR A 240 -7.47 -17.95 -12.98
C THR A 240 -7.68 -19.45 -13.17
N ALA A 241 -6.60 -20.26 -13.27
CA ALA A 241 -6.68 -21.71 -13.35
C ALA A 241 -6.97 -22.39 -11.99
N GLN A 242 -6.81 -21.68 -10.89
CA GLN A 242 -6.93 -22.19 -9.52
C GLN A 242 -8.04 -21.50 -8.72
N LEU A 243 -8.63 -20.46 -9.26
CA LEU A 243 -9.64 -19.62 -8.62
C LEU A 243 -10.78 -19.33 -9.59
N LYS A 244 -11.98 -19.20 -9.05
CA LYS A 244 -13.15 -18.69 -9.74
C LYS A 244 -13.53 -17.34 -9.14
N SER A 245 -13.57 -16.28 -9.96
CA SER A 245 -14.09 -14.99 -9.50
C SER A 245 -15.60 -14.97 -9.50
N LEU A 246 -16.18 -14.28 -8.55
CA LEU A 246 -17.60 -14.00 -8.50
C LEU A 246 -17.91 -12.68 -9.20
N ALA A 247 -19.05 -12.65 -9.90
CA ALA A 247 -19.64 -11.38 -10.27
C ALA A 247 -20.14 -10.65 -9.01
N VAL A 248 -19.81 -9.37 -8.87
CA VAL A 248 -20.36 -8.52 -7.80
C VAL A 248 -21.46 -7.65 -8.39
N ASN A 249 -22.66 -7.73 -7.85
CA ASN A 249 -23.86 -7.10 -8.43
C ASN A 249 -24.05 -7.38 -9.92
N GLY A 250 -23.66 -8.58 -10.38
CA GLY A 250 -23.81 -9.03 -11.77
C GLY A 250 -22.66 -8.65 -12.70
N VAL A 251 -21.60 -8.01 -12.21
CA VAL A 251 -20.42 -7.63 -13.00
C VAL A 251 -19.21 -8.44 -12.56
N LEU A 252 -18.56 -9.13 -13.49
CA LEU A 252 -17.32 -9.87 -13.24
C LEU A 252 -16.12 -8.90 -13.19
N PRO A 253 -15.15 -9.11 -12.29
CA PRO A 253 -13.89 -8.40 -12.32
C PRO A 253 -13.12 -8.74 -13.60
N SER A 254 -12.71 -7.74 -14.31
CA SER A 254 -11.79 -7.85 -15.44
C SER A 254 -11.05 -6.52 -15.60
N ARG A 255 -9.95 -6.54 -16.36
CA ARG A 255 -9.25 -5.31 -16.69
C ARG A 255 -10.18 -4.30 -17.37
N ASP A 256 -11.01 -4.77 -18.32
CA ASP A 256 -11.94 -3.91 -19.06
C ASP A 256 -13.00 -3.32 -18.13
N THR A 257 -13.66 -4.12 -17.29
CA THR A 257 -14.71 -3.65 -16.36
C THR A 257 -14.15 -2.77 -15.23
N THR A 258 -12.88 -2.92 -14.90
CA THR A 258 -12.17 -2.01 -13.98
C THR A 258 -11.89 -0.67 -14.65
N ILE A 259 -11.40 -0.69 -15.89
CA ILE A 259 -11.05 0.48 -16.68
C ILE A 259 -12.30 1.28 -17.07
N ASP A 260 -13.36 0.62 -17.55
CA ASP A 260 -14.61 1.28 -17.96
C ASP A 260 -15.51 1.69 -16.78
N GLY A 261 -15.09 1.38 -15.53
CA GLY A 261 -15.80 1.73 -14.31
C GLY A 261 -17.11 0.98 -14.11
N THR A 262 -17.37 -0.13 -14.80
CA THR A 262 -18.57 -0.94 -14.59
C THR A 262 -18.45 -1.88 -13.39
N TYR A 263 -17.22 -2.26 -12.99
CA TYR A 263 -16.96 -3.09 -11.81
C TYR A 263 -16.93 -2.26 -10.54
N GLN A 264 -18.10 -1.85 -10.07
CA GLN A 264 -18.26 -1.00 -8.89
C GLN A 264 -18.92 -1.77 -7.72
N PRO A 265 -18.55 -1.43 -6.47
CA PRO A 265 -17.64 -0.36 -6.04
C PRO A 265 -16.17 -0.79 -5.94
N PHE A 266 -15.78 -1.94 -6.43
CA PHE A 266 -14.46 -2.53 -6.26
C PHE A 266 -13.43 -2.13 -7.32
N ALA A 267 -13.62 -0.96 -7.94
CA ALA A 267 -12.64 -0.32 -8.81
C ALA A 267 -12.58 1.18 -8.54
N ARG A 268 -11.37 1.72 -8.27
CA ARG A 268 -11.19 3.14 -7.96
C ARG A 268 -9.84 3.67 -8.45
N PRO A 269 -9.74 4.96 -8.86
CA PRO A 269 -8.47 5.60 -9.14
C PRO A 269 -7.68 5.88 -7.86
N LEU A 270 -6.36 5.81 -7.98
CA LEU A 270 -5.40 6.13 -6.94
C LEU A 270 -4.60 7.37 -7.37
N PHE A 271 -4.27 8.22 -6.40
CA PHE A 271 -3.64 9.52 -6.62
C PHE A 271 -2.43 9.73 -5.71
N ILE A 272 -1.54 10.61 -6.16
CA ILE A 272 -0.64 11.34 -5.28
C ILE A 272 -0.97 12.84 -5.37
N TYR A 273 -0.92 13.54 -4.25
CA TYR A 273 -1.04 14.99 -4.16
C TYR A 273 0.31 15.57 -3.82
N VAL A 274 0.84 16.42 -4.68
CA VAL A 274 2.18 17.00 -4.53
C VAL A 274 2.07 18.45 -4.09
N ASN A 275 2.81 18.84 -3.06
CA ASN A 275 2.86 20.21 -2.59
C ASN A 275 3.56 21.09 -3.63
N ALA A 276 2.78 21.95 -4.31
CA ALA A 276 3.28 22.79 -5.40
C ALA A 276 4.39 23.74 -4.97
N ASP A 277 4.31 24.28 -3.75
CA ASP A 277 5.33 25.20 -3.23
C ASP A 277 6.60 24.46 -2.78
N ALA A 278 6.49 23.17 -2.44
CA ALA A 278 7.65 22.34 -2.14
C ALA A 278 8.47 22.03 -3.38
N LEU A 279 7.86 21.89 -4.56
CA LEU A 279 8.56 21.68 -5.83
C LEU A 279 9.55 22.81 -6.15
N ASP A 280 9.21 24.04 -5.78
CA ASP A 280 10.09 25.20 -6.02
C ASP A 280 11.26 25.27 -5.01
N ARG A 281 11.08 24.70 -3.83
CA ARG A 281 12.08 24.70 -2.73
C ARG A 281 12.98 23.46 -2.74
N LYS A 282 12.49 22.34 -3.31
CA LYS A 282 13.14 21.02 -3.33
C LYS A 282 13.19 20.51 -4.77
N PRO A 283 14.22 20.86 -5.58
CA PRO A 283 14.34 20.35 -6.95
C PRO A 283 14.30 18.82 -7.01
N GLU A 284 14.81 18.15 -5.97
CA GLU A 284 14.81 16.68 -5.87
C GLU A 284 13.40 16.09 -5.76
N LEU A 285 12.43 16.86 -5.26
CA LEU A 285 11.02 16.46 -5.23
C LEU A 285 10.45 16.41 -6.66
N LEU A 286 10.78 17.41 -7.49
CA LEU A 286 10.38 17.40 -8.89
C LEU A 286 10.96 16.19 -9.63
N ASP A 287 12.29 15.95 -9.50
CA ASP A 287 12.97 14.80 -10.09
C ASP A 287 12.31 13.47 -9.68
N PHE A 288 11.92 13.34 -8.41
CA PHE A 288 11.26 12.14 -7.91
C PHE A 288 9.86 11.96 -8.50
N VAL A 289 9.04 13.02 -8.55
CA VAL A 289 7.68 12.95 -9.10
C VAL A 289 7.70 12.71 -10.59
N GLU A 290 8.63 13.32 -11.34
CA GLU A 290 8.85 13.01 -12.77
C GLU A 290 9.23 11.54 -12.98
N TYR A 291 10.12 10.99 -12.15
CA TYR A 291 10.47 9.58 -12.18
C TYR A 291 9.25 8.70 -11.88
N TYR A 292 8.44 9.08 -10.89
CA TYR A 292 7.21 8.37 -10.52
C TYR A 292 6.26 8.29 -11.73
N LEU A 293 5.97 9.39 -12.41
CA LEU A 293 5.05 9.41 -13.55
C LEU A 293 5.59 8.67 -14.77
N THR A 294 6.90 8.74 -15.02
CA THR A 294 7.53 8.12 -16.20
C THR A 294 7.83 6.64 -16.05
N HIS A 295 8.09 6.18 -14.83
CA HIS A 295 8.46 4.79 -14.54
C HIS A 295 7.44 4.06 -13.66
N GLY A 296 6.57 4.75 -12.94
CA GLY A 296 5.62 4.18 -11.98
C GLY A 296 4.72 3.10 -12.57
N ARG A 297 4.37 3.22 -13.86
CA ARG A 297 3.52 2.24 -14.56
C ARG A 297 4.01 0.79 -14.45
N GLN A 298 5.32 0.57 -14.50
CA GLN A 298 5.87 -0.78 -14.35
C GLN A 298 5.72 -1.28 -12.91
N PHE A 299 5.88 -0.39 -11.92
CA PHE A 299 5.76 -0.73 -10.50
C PHE A 299 4.31 -0.94 -10.08
N VAL A 300 3.36 -0.20 -10.66
CA VAL A 300 1.91 -0.45 -10.50
C VAL A 300 1.56 -1.90 -10.80
N LYS A 301 2.13 -2.47 -11.87
CA LYS A 301 1.92 -3.88 -12.23
C LYS A 301 2.60 -4.86 -11.28
N VAL A 302 3.81 -4.51 -10.79
CA VAL A 302 4.58 -5.35 -9.85
C VAL A 302 3.83 -5.49 -8.53
N VAL A 303 3.21 -4.41 -8.04
CA VAL A 303 2.44 -4.42 -6.79
C VAL A 303 0.99 -4.86 -6.96
N GLY A 304 0.61 -5.27 -8.18
CA GLY A 304 -0.67 -5.91 -8.41
C GLY A 304 -1.84 -4.98 -8.70
N TYR A 305 -1.61 -3.76 -9.11
CA TYR A 305 -2.66 -2.82 -9.50
C TYR A 305 -2.78 -2.67 -11.02
N VAL A 306 -3.86 -2.03 -11.46
CA VAL A 306 -4.12 -1.77 -12.87
C VAL A 306 -3.48 -0.43 -13.26
N ALA A 307 -2.54 -0.49 -14.23
CA ALA A 307 -1.91 0.72 -14.74
C ALA A 307 -2.90 1.54 -15.58
N LEU A 308 -2.82 2.86 -15.44
CA LEU A 308 -3.57 3.80 -16.27
C LEU A 308 -3.11 3.74 -17.74
N PRO A 309 -3.94 4.20 -18.70
CA PRO A 309 -3.51 4.48 -20.06
C PRO A 309 -2.36 5.50 -20.12
N ASP A 310 -1.52 5.38 -21.16
CA ASP A 310 -0.38 6.28 -21.35
C ASP A 310 -0.80 7.75 -21.45
N GLU A 311 -1.96 8.00 -22.01
CA GLU A 311 -2.54 9.34 -22.16
C GLU A 311 -2.73 10.05 -20.82
N ILE A 312 -3.19 9.32 -19.78
CA ILE A 312 -3.38 9.90 -18.44
C ILE A 312 -2.03 10.21 -17.78
N TYR A 313 -1.04 9.34 -17.92
CA TYR A 313 0.30 9.64 -17.41
C TYR A 313 0.93 10.86 -18.10
N ASN A 314 0.71 11.03 -19.41
CA ASN A 314 1.19 12.18 -20.15
C ASN A 314 0.52 13.47 -19.66
N ILE A 315 -0.80 13.49 -19.47
CA ILE A 315 -1.54 14.63 -18.92
C ILE A 315 -1.08 14.93 -17.48
N ALA A 316 -0.92 13.92 -16.64
CA ALA A 316 -0.40 14.09 -15.27
C ALA A 316 1.01 14.71 -15.28
N TYR A 317 1.87 14.32 -16.24
CA TYR A 317 3.18 14.93 -16.42
C TYR A 317 3.07 16.41 -16.87
N GLU A 318 2.15 16.74 -17.78
CA GLU A 318 1.86 18.12 -18.19
C GLU A 318 1.35 18.95 -17.01
N HIS A 319 0.43 18.42 -16.18
CA HIS A 319 -0.04 19.11 -14.98
C HIS A 319 1.10 19.37 -13.98
N LEU A 320 2.01 18.43 -13.79
CA LEU A 320 3.20 18.62 -12.95
C LEU A 320 4.10 19.72 -13.53
N SER A 321 4.38 19.66 -14.84
CA SER A 321 5.27 20.58 -15.56
C SER A 321 4.75 22.02 -15.54
N ASP A 322 3.44 22.19 -15.77
CA ASP A 322 2.74 23.47 -15.82
C ASP A 322 2.36 24.00 -14.43
N ARG A 323 2.63 23.22 -13.35
CA ARG A 323 2.22 23.55 -11.99
C ARG A 323 0.72 23.77 -11.86
N LYS A 324 -0.10 22.90 -12.49
CA LYS A 324 -1.55 22.97 -12.40
C LYS A 324 -2.03 22.62 -11.01
N VAL A 325 -2.42 23.63 -10.25
CA VAL A 325 -2.86 23.48 -8.86
C VAL A 325 -4.36 23.27 -8.77
N GLY A 326 -4.77 22.30 -7.93
CA GLY A 326 -6.17 22.01 -7.65
C GLY A 326 -6.52 20.55 -7.89
N THR A 327 -7.81 20.29 -8.12
CA THR A 327 -8.39 18.97 -8.36
C THR A 327 -9.45 19.04 -9.43
N VAL A 328 -9.54 18.02 -10.26
CA VAL A 328 -10.59 17.89 -11.30
C VAL A 328 -11.95 17.51 -10.70
N PHE A 329 -11.99 17.14 -9.41
CA PHE A 329 -13.19 16.62 -8.74
C PHE A 329 -13.96 17.65 -7.94
N GLY A 330 -13.42 18.85 -7.74
CA GLY A 330 -14.10 19.93 -7.00
C GLY A 330 -14.39 19.61 -5.53
N GLY A 331 -13.72 18.61 -4.95
CA GLY A 331 -13.93 18.20 -3.56
C GLY A 331 -15.03 17.16 -3.34
N GLU A 332 -15.56 16.59 -4.42
CA GLU A 332 -16.57 15.53 -4.37
C GLU A 332 -15.92 14.17 -4.64
N SER A 333 -16.25 13.19 -3.81
CA SER A 333 -15.91 11.80 -4.08
C SER A 333 -16.78 11.30 -5.24
N GLN A 334 -16.15 10.89 -6.33
CA GLN A 334 -16.86 10.24 -7.43
C GLN A 334 -16.61 8.74 -7.34
N LEU A 335 -17.52 8.03 -6.67
CA LEU A 335 -17.63 6.60 -6.79
C LEU A 335 -18.09 6.29 -8.23
N ASN A 336 -17.55 5.27 -8.86
CA ASN A 336 -17.91 4.81 -10.22
C ASN A 336 -17.31 5.66 -11.37
N LEU A 337 -16.19 6.33 -11.16
CA LEU A 337 -15.51 7.09 -12.21
C LEU A 337 -14.91 6.14 -13.26
N LYS A 338 -15.28 6.33 -14.52
CA LYS A 338 -14.67 5.63 -15.66
C LYS A 338 -13.35 6.28 -16.04
N ILE A 339 -12.46 5.47 -16.62
CA ILE A 339 -11.16 6.00 -17.10
C ILE A 339 -11.34 7.08 -18.17
N GLU A 340 -12.31 6.91 -19.09
CA GLU A 340 -12.59 7.95 -20.09
C GLU A 340 -13.06 9.24 -19.45
N GLU A 341 -13.86 9.18 -18.38
CA GLU A 341 -14.33 10.37 -17.65
C GLU A 341 -13.17 11.01 -16.88
N LEU A 342 -12.28 10.20 -16.28
CA LEU A 342 -11.06 10.70 -15.66
C LEU A 342 -10.19 11.39 -16.70
N LEU A 343 -9.94 10.76 -17.85
CA LEU A 343 -9.15 11.32 -18.94
C LEU A 343 -9.72 12.65 -19.41
N GLN A 344 -11.06 12.72 -19.59
CA GLN A 344 -11.72 13.97 -20.02
C GLN A 344 -11.58 15.06 -18.95
N LYS A 345 -11.78 14.74 -17.67
CA LYS A 345 -11.63 15.70 -16.57
C LYS A 345 -10.21 16.25 -16.47
N GLU A 346 -9.22 15.35 -16.56
CA GLU A 346 -7.80 15.72 -16.53
C GLU A 346 -7.42 16.58 -17.75
N ALA A 347 -7.94 16.26 -18.93
CA ALA A 347 -7.69 17.03 -20.15
C ALA A 347 -8.37 18.40 -20.17
N ASP A 348 -9.53 18.55 -19.52
CA ASP A 348 -10.28 19.80 -19.46
C ASP A 348 -9.80 20.73 -18.31
N PHE A 349 -9.01 20.19 -17.37
CA PHE A 349 -8.47 20.92 -16.22
C PHE A 349 -7.29 21.80 -16.59
#